data_a21217cedf6e28c82db63e097cd82bd1
#
_entry.id   a21217cedf6e28c82db63e097cd82bd1
#
_cell.length_a   1.000
_cell.length_b   1.000
_cell.length_c   1.000
_cell.angle_alpha   90.00
_cell.angle_beta   90.00
_cell.angle_gamma   90.00
#
_symmetry.space_group_name_H-M   'P 1'
#
loop_
_entity.id
_entity.type
_entity.pdbx_description
1 polymer ?
#
loop_
_entity_poly.entity_id
_entity_poly.type
_entity_poly.pdbx_seq_one_letter_code
_entity_poly.pdbx_strand_id
1 'polypeptide(L)'
;MMRVASNQFRNQAVQTITEQQATIAKLQQQASTGQKVNRPSDDPLAAAEVERLRSDQARTNIEKRMMSFAKSQMAQAESLLGNGIETLQRARDLMISARNGVMNREDRETIAGQLMQYRIELLDIANQQTQDGNYIFGGSGSEHAPFWPQNNPTYQSEPGVRQTGLRIPYDLTVDGSWVMQGFGARDEESIFQELDKVIGALRGNGDVDGALKRGMSSVDQTLGLMSEQRSILGEQMHMIDARERLLSSGELSAAQRRSDLMDTDYAEVLSGIQSRDMALRAAMQTYSQVSRLSMFDYL
;
A
#
# COMPACT_ATOMS: atom_id res chain seq x y z
N MET A 1 -16.72 -44.81 62.28
CA MET A 1 -15.68 -44.06 61.59
C MET A 1 -15.31 -44.63 60.21
N MET A 2 -15.28 -45.94 59.97
CA MET A 2 -14.91 -46.55 58.65
C MET A 2 -15.83 -46.11 57.48
N ARG A 3 -17.15 -45.95 57.68
CA ARG A 3 -18.09 -45.54 56.59
C ARG A 3 -17.84 -44.17 56.03
N VAL A 4 -17.39 -43.20 56.81
CA VAL A 4 -17.08 -41.88 56.41
C VAL A 4 -15.79 -41.88 55.53
N ALA A 5 -14.78 -42.60 55.92
CA ALA A 5 -13.51 -42.78 55.23
C ALA A 5 -13.69 -43.39 53.81
N SER A 6 -14.56 -44.43 53.71
CA SER A 6 -14.85 -45.10 52.42
C SER A 6 -15.62 -44.22 51.45
N ASN A 7 -16.55 -43.39 51.93
CA ASN A 7 -17.29 -42.46 51.12
C ASN A 7 -16.37 -41.28 50.62
N GLN A 8 -15.51 -40.80 51.50
CA GLN A 8 -14.54 -39.78 51.16
C GLN A 8 -13.54 -40.26 50.10
N PHE A 9 -13.04 -41.47 50.23
CA PHE A 9 -12.16 -42.09 49.24
C PHE A 9 -12.84 -42.25 47.88
N ARG A 10 -14.09 -42.71 47.82
CA ARG A 10 -14.88 -42.84 46.59
C ARG A 10 -15.08 -41.48 45.90
N ASN A 11 -15.47 -40.49 46.67
CA ASN A 11 -15.68 -39.13 46.14
C ASN A 11 -14.37 -38.57 45.56
N GLN A 12 -13.26 -38.76 46.25
CA GLN A 12 -11.96 -38.31 45.79
C GLN A 12 -11.49 -39.06 44.53
N ALA A 13 -11.73 -40.38 44.46
CA ALA A 13 -11.41 -41.16 43.27
C ALA A 13 -12.25 -40.74 42.05
N VAL A 14 -13.57 -40.52 42.22
CA VAL A 14 -14.45 -40.02 41.16
C VAL A 14 -14.01 -38.63 40.69
N GLN A 15 -13.68 -37.74 41.62
CA GLN A 15 -13.17 -36.43 41.28
C GLN A 15 -11.89 -36.52 40.45
N THR A 16 -10.90 -37.33 40.88
CA THR A 16 -9.65 -37.52 40.12
C THR A 16 -9.90 -38.08 38.72
N ILE A 17 -10.80 -39.05 38.56
CA ILE A 17 -11.19 -39.63 37.28
C ILE A 17 -11.78 -38.52 36.37
N THR A 18 -12.70 -37.73 36.90
CA THR A 18 -13.35 -36.63 36.14
C THR A 18 -12.34 -35.58 35.73
N GLU A 19 -11.40 -35.20 36.59
CA GLU A 19 -10.31 -34.25 36.30
C GLU A 19 -9.37 -34.77 35.19
N GLN A 20 -9.01 -36.08 35.23
CA GLN A 20 -8.20 -36.71 34.19
C GLN A 20 -8.93 -36.73 32.85
N GLN A 21 -10.23 -37.06 32.82
CA GLN A 21 -11.03 -37.02 31.59
C GLN A 21 -11.12 -35.60 31.01
N ALA A 22 -11.36 -34.60 31.84
CA ALA A 22 -11.41 -33.21 31.43
C ALA A 22 -10.06 -32.75 30.83
N THR A 23 -8.94 -33.17 31.45
CA THR A 23 -7.59 -32.86 30.98
C THR A 23 -7.31 -33.53 29.63
N ILE A 24 -7.67 -34.82 29.47
CA ILE A 24 -7.54 -35.52 28.18
C ILE A 24 -8.35 -34.83 27.09
N ALA A 25 -9.60 -34.45 27.36
CA ALA A 25 -10.46 -33.75 26.43
C ALA A 25 -9.85 -32.40 26.00
N LYS A 26 -9.25 -31.66 26.95
CA LYS A 26 -8.52 -30.42 26.66
C LYS A 26 -7.31 -30.67 25.76
N LEU A 27 -6.48 -31.65 26.04
CA LEU A 27 -5.32 -32.01 25.24
C LEU A 27 -5.73 -32.47 23.82
N GLN A 28 -6.82 -33.26 23.72
CA GLN A 28 -7.38 -33.65 22.42
C GLN A 28 -7.88 -32.45 21.62
N GLN A 29 -8.50 -31.47 22.26
CA GLN A 29 -8.90 -30.23 21.62
C GLN A 29 -7.67 -29.44 21.11
N GLN A 30 -6.61 -29.32 21.91
CA GLN A 30 -5.35 -28.69 21.52
C GLN A 30 -4.70 -29.41 20.32
N ALA A 31 -4.67 -30.75 20.33
CA ALA A 31 -4.16 -31.57 19.24
C ALA A 31 -4.99 -31.36 17.95
N SER A 32 -6.32 -31.23 18.08
CA SER A 32 -7.23 -31.06 16.94
C SER A 32 -7.14 -29.67 16.32
N THR A 33 -6.99 -28.63 17.16
CA THR A 33 -6.94 -27.23 16.69
C THR A 33 -5.52 -26.76 16.34
N GLY A 34 -4.50 -27.44 16.82
CA GLY A 34 -3.10 -26.99 16.74
C GLY A 34 -2.80 -25.80 17.66
N GLN A 35 -3.73 -25.44 18.57
CA GLN A 35 -3.60 -24.27 19.43
C GLN A 35 -3.64 -24.68 20.91
N LYS A 36 -2.67 -24.17 21.69
CA LYS A 36 -2.66 -24.37 23.14
C LYS A 36 -3.67 -23.51 23.89
N VAL A 37 -4.03 -22.32 23.30
CA VAL A 37 -5.01 -21.39 23.84
C VAL A 37 -6.22 -21.37 22.89
N ASN A 38 -7.28 -22.09 23.25
CA ASN A 38 -8.50 -22.17 22.45
C ASN A 38 -9.58 -21.20 22.95
N ARG A 39 -9.54 -20.82 24.23
CA ARG A 39 -10.48 -19.90 24.86
C ARG A 39 -9.70 -18.85 25.66
N PRO A 40 -10.21 -17.62 25.77
CA PRO A 40 -9.59 -16.59 26.62
C PRO A 40 -9.41 -17.03 28.09
N SER A 41 -10.23 -17.98 28.56
CA SER A 41 -10.11 -18.58 29.91
C SER A 41 -8.93 -19.49 30.08
N ASP A 42 -8.33 -20.04 29.00
CA ASP A 42 -7.17 -20.93 29.06
C ASP A 42 -5.90 -20.18 29.44
N ASP A 43 -5.69 -19.03 28.83
CA ASP A 43 -4.63 -18.05 29.13
C ASP A 43 -5.11 -16.64 28.76
N PRO A 44 -5.63 -15.87 29.74
CA PRO A 44 -6.14 -14.52 29.47
C PRO A 44 -5.06 -13.54 28.97
N LEU A 45 -3.81 -13.72 29.41
CA LEU A 45 -2.71 -12.83 29.00
C LEU A 45 -2.31 -13.09 27.55
N ALA A 46 -2.11 -14.35 27.18
CA ALA A 46 -1.81 -14.74 25.81
C ALA A 46 -2.96 -14.34 24.86
N ALA A 47 -4.21 -14.56 25.26
CA ALA A 47 -5.38 -14.17 24.46
C ALA A 47 -5.44 -12.67 24.21
N ALA A 48 -5.20 -11.83 25.24
CA ALA A 48 -5.16 -10.38 25.10
C ALA A 48 -4.03 -9.91 24.18
N GLU A 49 -2.85 -10.50 24.30
CA GLU A 49 -1.70 -10.17 23.43
C GLU A 49 -1.97 -10.56 21.97
N VAL A 50 -2.58 -11.72 21.74
CA VAL A 50 -2.96 -12.16 20.38
C VAL A 50 -3.99 -11.23 19.75
N GLU A 51 -4.98 -10.76 20.49
CA GLU A 51 -5.95 -9.78 19.96
C GLU A 51 -5.29 -8.44 19.64
N ARG A 52 -4.30 -8.01 20.43
CA ARG A 52 -3.48 -6.84 20.12
C ARG A 52 -2.70 -7.05 18.82
N LEU A 53 -2.01 -8.19 18.66
CA LEU A 53 -1.28 -8.53 17.44
C LEU A 53 -2.19 -8.60 16.20
N ARG A 54 -3.41 -9.12 16.34
CA ARG A 54 -4.42 -9.13 15.26
C ARG A 54 -4.85 -7.73 14.85
N SER A 55 -5.08 -6.86 15.85
CA SER A 55 -5.43 -5.46 15.59
C SER A 55 -4.31 -4.72 14.85
N ASP A 56 -3.05 -4.93 15.28
CA ASP A 56 -1.88 -4.33 14.64
C ASP A 56 -1.70 -4.88 13.21
N GLN A 57 -1.92 -6.17 12.99
CA GLN A 57 -1.91 -6.79 11.66
C GLN A 57 -2.98 -6.19 10.74
N ALA A 58 -4.18 -5.96 11.25
CA ALA A 58 -5.26 -5.35 10.47
C ALA A 58 -4.89 -3.92 10.03
N ARG A 59 -4.28 -3.12 10.92
CA ARG A 59 -3.78 -1.78 10.61
C ARG A 59 -2.66 -1.83 9.56
N THR A 60 -1.71 -2.71 9.72
CA THR A 60 -0.61 -2.92 8.76
C THR A 60 -1.14 -3.29 7.37
N ASN A 61 -2.15 -4.15 7.29
CA ASN A 61 -2.78 -4.52 6.02
C ASN A 61 -3.50 -3.34 5.35
N ILE A 62 -4.11 -2.44 6.11
CA ILE A 62 -4.70 -1.22 5.59
C ILE A 62 -3.59 -0.29 5.06
N GLU A 63 -2.54 -0.05 5.87
CA GLU A 63 -1.40 0.79 5.49
C GLU A 63 -0.74 0.28 4.20
N LYS A 64 -0.47 -1.02 4.07
CA LYS A 64 0.09 -1.62 2.86
C LYS A 64 -0.78 -1.41 1.61
N ARG A 65 -2.10 -1.58 1.74
CA ARG A 65 -3.01 -1.35 0.61
C ARG A 65 -2.99 0.11 0.16
N MET A 66 -2.96 1.05 1.11
CA MET A 66 -2.90 2.48 0.78
C MET A 66 -1.55 2.86 0.17
N MET A 67 -0.45 2.30 0.65
CA MET A 67 0.87 2.48 0.02
C MET A 67 0.93 1.90 -1.40
N SER A 68 0.38 0.72 -1.62
CA SER A 68 0.29 0.12 -2.96
C SER A 68 -0.52 1.00 -3.91
N PHE A 69 -1.64 1.56 -3.45
CA PHE A 69 -2.44 2.50 -4.22
C PHE A 69 -1.67 3.77 -4.54
N ALA A 70 -1.06 4.42 -3.54
CA ALA A 70 -0.24 5.62 -3.73
C ALA A 70 0.91 5.38 -4.71
N LYS A 71 1.64 4.27 -4.56
CA LYS A 71 2.72 3.87 -5.46
C LYS A 71 2.24 3.69 -6.91
N SER A 72 1.07 3.09 -7.10
CA SER A 72 0.47 2.96 -8.45
C SER A 72 0.18 4.32 -9.09
N GLN A 73 -0.36 5.27 -8.32
CA GLN A 73 -0.62 6.63 -8.79
C GLN A 73 0.67 7.37 -9.13
N MET A 74 1.69 7.28 -8.27
CA MET A 74 3.01 7.88 -8.52
C MET A 74 3.69 7.28 -9.76
N ALA A 75 3.62 5.96 -9.95
CA ALA A 75 4.17 5.30 -11.13
C ALA A 75 3.45 5.75 -12.41
N GLN A 76 2.15 5.96 -12.36
CA GLN A 76 1.39 6.50 -13.49
C GLN A 76 1.81 7.93 -13.79
N ALA A 77 1.93 8.79 -12.77
CA ALA A 77 2.40 10.17 -12.93
C ALA A 77 3.84 10.22 -13.49
N GLU A 78 4.73 9.37 -12.97
CA GLU A 78 6.12 9.26 -13.45
C GLU A 78 6.19 8.86 -14.93
N SER A 79 5.39 7.88 -15.33
CA SER A 79 5.30 7.46 -16.74
C SER A 79 4.79 8.58 -17.65
N LEU A 80 3.76 9.32 -17.22
CA LEU A 80 3.23 10.46 -17.98
C LEU A 80 4.24 11.60 -18.11
N LEU A 81 4.98 11.90 -17.04
CA LEU A 81 6.08 12.87 -17.12
C LEU A 81 7.18 12.39 -18.06
N GLY A 82 7.47 11.07 -18.08
CA GLY A 82 8.39 10.49 -19.06
C GLY A 82 7.95 10.73 -20.50
N ASN A 83 6.68 10.46 -20.80
CA ASN A 83 6.09 10.72 -22.12
C ASN A 83 6.11 12.22 -22.47
N GLY A 84 5.77 13.09 -21.50
CA GLY A 84 5.84 14.53 -21.67
C GLY A 84 7.25 15.05 -22.00
N ILE A 85 8.26 14.53 -21.30
CA ILE A 85 9.68 14.83 -21.58
C ILE A 85 10.05 14.41 -23.01
N GLU A 86 9.67 13.21 -23.43
CA GLU A 86 9.95 12.73 -24.78
C GLU A 86 9.27 13.62 -25.84
N THR A 87 8.02 14.00 -25.64
CA THR A 87 7.28 14.89 -26.55
C THR A 87 7.91 16.28 -26.61
N LEU A 88 8.33 16.84 -25.47
CA LEU A 88 9.05 18.12 -25.43
C LEU A 88 10.41 18.05 -26.12
N GLN A 89 11.15 16.96 -25.97
CA GLN A 89 12.42 16.74 -26.68
C GLN A 89 12.22 16.72 -28.18
N ARG A 90 11.20 16.01 -28.69
CA ARG A 90 10.85 16.02 -30.12
C ARG A 90 10.45 17.41 -30.60
N ALA A 91 9.68 18.17 -29.82
CA ALA A 91 9.33 19.55 -30.15
C ALA A 91 10.56 20.45 -30.22
N ARG A 92 11.52 20.29 -29.27
CA ARG A 92 12.78 21.01 -29.24
C ARG A 92 13.64 20.71 -30.48
N ASP A 93 13.79 19.44 -30.81
CA ASP A 93 14.59 19.02 -31.99
C ASP A 93 13.99 19.60 -33.30
N LEU A 94 12.67 19.63 -33.37
CA LEU A 94 11.97 20.24 -34.50
C LEU A 94 12.21 21.74 -34.56
N MET A 95 12.20 22.48 -33.42
CA MET A 95 12.54 23.89 -33.36
C MET A 95 14.00 24.17 -33.74
N ILE A 96 14.96 23.30 -33.33
CA ILE A 96 16.36 23.42 -33.75
C ILE A 96 16.49 23.23 -35.25
N SER A 97 15.81 22.24 -35.83
CA SER A 97 15.76 22.02 -37.27
C SER A 97 15.20 23.25 -38.01
N ALA A 98 14.11 23.82 -37.48
CA ALA A 98 13.47 25.01 -38.01
C ALA A 98 14.41 26.25 -38.03
N ARG A 99 15.28 26.36 -37.04
CA ARG A 99 16.22 27.48 -36.89
C ARG A 99 17.44 27.37 -37.79
N ASN A 100 17.93 26.13 -38.06
CA ASN A 100 19.16 25.88 -38.78
C ASN A 100 18.98 25.87 -40.33
N GLY A 101 17.77 25.85 -40.83
CA GLY A 101 17.47 25.74 -42.26
C GLY A 101 17.03 27.05 -42.88
N VAL A 102 17.36 27.23 -44.18
CA VAL A 102 16.70 28.23 -45.01
C VAL A 102 15.35 27.63 -45.41
N MET A 103 14.29 28.02 -44.68
CA MET A 103 12.97 27.43 -44.83
C MET A 103 12.09 28.32 -45.73
N ASN A 104 11.43 27.68 -46.67
CA ASN A 104 10.34 28.29 -47.40
C ASN A 104 9.06 28.32 -46.54
N ARG A 105 8.00 28.91 -47.03
CA ARG A 105 6.73 29.04 -46.30
C ARG A 105 6.07 27.69 -46.04
N GLU A 106 6.14 26.77 -46.97
CA GLU A 106 5.53 25.43 -46.90
C GLU A 106 6.24 24.56 -45.83
N ASP A 107 7.59 24.64 -45.77
CA ASP A 107 8.37 23.97 -44.73
C ASP A 107 8.00 24.46 -43.32
N ARG A 108 7.86 25.79 -43.16
CA ARG A 108 7.45 26.39 -41.88
C ARG A 108 6.03 25.98 -41.47
N GLU A 109 5.11 25.88 -42.43
CA GLU A 109 3.73 25.45 -42.17
C GLU A 109 3.67 23.97 -41.76
N THR A 110 4.49 23.12 -42.35
CA THR A 110 4.65 21.72 -41.99
C THR A 110 5.16 21.56 -40.55
N ILE A 111 6.23 22.29 -40.18
CA ILE A 111 6.78 22.31 -38.83
C ILE A 111 5.75 22.83 -37.81
N ALA A 112 5.05 23.93 -38.16
CA ALA A 112 3.98 24.47 -37.31
C ALA A 112 2.86 23.43 -37.07
N GLY A 113 2.51 22.63 -38.09
CA GLY A 113 1.58 21.50 -37.96
C GLY A 113 2.07 20.43 -37.02
N GLN A 114 3.32 20.05 -37.10
CA GLN A 114 3.93 19.02 -36.19
C GLN A 114 4.01 19.54 -34.74
N LEU A 115 4.44 20.79 -34.53
CA LEU A 115 4.45 21.41 -33.20
C LEU A 115 3.04 21.50 -32.60
N MET A 116 2.03 21.75 -33.42
CA MET A 116 0.64 21.73 -32.95
C MET A 116 0.22 20.34 -32.46
N GLN A 117 0.65 19.25 -33.12
CA GLN A 117 0.38 17.90 -32.65
C GLN A 117 1.08 17.61 -31.30
N TYR A 118 2.35 18.00 -31.14
CA TYR A 118 3.05 17.83 -29.86
C TYR A 118 2.42 18.66 -28.73
N ARG A 119 1.93 19.88 -29.06
CA ARG A 119 1.18 20.69 -28.09
C ARG A 119 -0.10 19.99 -27.62
N ILE A 120 -0.87 19.40 -28.54
CA ILE A 120 -2.10 18.66 -28.21
C ILE A 120 -1.73 17.43 -27.33
N GLU A 121 -0.74 16.66 -27.72
CA GLU A 121 -0.26 15.50 -26.97
C GLU A 121 0.17 15.87 -25.55
N LEU A 122 0.91 16.97 -25.38
CA LEU A 122 1.29 17.49 -24.07
C LEU A 122 0.08 17.92 -23.23
N LEU A 123 -0.92 18.54 -23.85
CA LEU A 123 -2.14 18.95 -23.16
C LEU A 123 -2.96 17.73 -22.71
N ASP A 124 -3.02 16.68 -23.52
CA ASP A 124 -3.67 15.42 -23.17
C ASP A 124 -2.94 14.74 -22.01
N ILE A 125 -1.60 14.75 -22.01
CA ILE A 125 -0.79 14.25 -20.88
C ILE A 125 -1.08 15.07 -19.62
N ALA A 126 -1.09 16.41 -19.71
CA ALA A 126 -1.32 17.29 -18.56
C ALA A 126 -2.73 17.15 -17.97
N ASN A 127 -3.71 16.78 -18.79
CA ASN A 127 -5.11 16.56 -18.39
C ASN A 127 -5.48 15.07 -18.26
N GLN A 128 -4.47 14.18 -18.07
CA GLN A 128 -4.73 12.76 -17.92
C GLN A 128 -5.47 12.45 -16.61
N GLN A 129 -6.49 11.60 -16.71
CA GLN A 129 -7.28 11.11 -15.58
C GLN A 129 -6.84 9.71 -15.12
N THR A 130 -7.04 9.44 -13.84
CA THR A 130 -7.02 8.10 -13.28
C THR A 130 -8.30 7.34 -13.63
N GLN A 131 -8.34 6.04 -13.34
CA GLN A 131 -9.55 5.22 -13.52
C GLN A 131 -10.75 5.73 -12.69
N ASP A 132 -10.48 6.40 -11.58
CA ASP A 132 -11.48 7.00 -10.69
C ASP A 132 -11.99 8.36 -11.18
N GLY A 133 -11.53 8.84 -12.35
CA GLY A 133 -11.93 10.11 -12.93
C GLY A 133 -11.22 11.36 -12.37
N ASN A 134 -10.25 11.18 -11.47
CA ASN A 134 -9.47 12.29 -10.92
C ASN A 134 -8.30 12.64 -11.85
N TYR A 135 -8.01 13.91 -12.02
CA TYR A 135 -6.85 14.37 -12.79
C TYR A 135 -5.55 14.18 -12.00
N ILE A 136 -4.57 13.50 -12.61
CA ILE A 136 -3.29 13.16 -11.97
C ILE A 136 -2.51 14.41 -11.58
N PHE A 137 -2.54 15.43 -12.44
CA PHE A 137 -1.85 16.71 -12.26
C PHE A 137 -2.74 17.82 -11.69
N GLY A 138 -3.91 17.46 -11.15
CA GLY A 138 -4.87 18.39 -10.58
C GLY A 138 -4.54 18.90 -9.17
N GLY A 139 -3.47 18.41 -8.55
CA GLY A 139 -3.15 18.78 -7.18
C GLY A 139 -4.27 18.42 -6.19
N SER A 140 -4.61 19.32 -5.27
CA SER A 140 -5.73 19.16 -4.34
C SER A 140 -7.11 19.26 -5.02
N GLY A 141 -7.20 19.96 -6.14
CA GLY A 141 -8.41 20.15 -6.96
C GLY A 141 -8.54 19.14 -8.10
N SER A 142 -8.23 17.88 -7.88
CA SER A 142 -8.15 16.82 -8.90
C SER A 142 -9.46 16.47 -9.61
N GLU A 143 -10.57 17.09 -9.27
CA GLU A 143 -11.88 16.88 -9.90
C GLU A 143 -12.06 17.67 -11.21
N HIS A 144 -11.23 18.68 -11.45
CA HIS A 144 -11.28 19.54 -12.62
C HIS A 144 -10.01 19.43 -13.46
N ALA A 145 -10.17 19.64 -14.80
CA ALA A 145 -9.03 19.62 -15.71
C ALA A 145 -7.99 20.68 -15.31
N PRO A 146 -6.72 20.31 -15.08
CA PRO A 146 -5.68 21.25 -14.65
C PRO A 146 -5.46 22.38 -15.64
N PHE A 147 -5.57 22.11 -16.95
CA PHE A 147 -5.35 23.10 -18.00
C PHE A 147 -6.58 23.28 -18.88
N TRP A 148 -7.21 24.45 -18.78
CA TRP A 148 -8.42 24.80 -19.49
C TRP A 148 -8.46 26.32 -19.78
N PRO A 149 -9.10 26.80 -20.87
CA PRO A 149 -9.65 26.05 -22.00
C PRO A 149 -8.57 25.54 -22.96
N GLN A 150 -8.89 24.56 -23.80
CA GLN A 150 -7.92 23.90 -24.70
C GLN A 150 -7.25 24.82 -25.70
N ASN A 151 -7.93 25.89 -26.13
CA ASN A 151 -7.43 26.89 -27.09
C ASN A 151 -6.49 27.92 -26.44
N ASN A 152 -6.54 28.12 -25.14
CA ASN A 152 -5.64 28.98 -24.37
C ASN A 152 -5.46 28.39 -22.96
N PRO A 153 -4.72 27.28 -22.80
CA PRO A 153 -4.65 26.57 -21.55
C PRO A 153 -3.95 27.38 -20.48
N THR A 154 -4.70 27.64 -19.39
CA THR A 154 -4.17 28.19 -18.15
C THR A 154 -4.44 27.19 -17.04
N TYR A 155 -3.61 27.19 -16.01
CA TYR A 155 -3.79 26.31 -14.85
C TYR A 155 -5.03 26.73 -14.05
N GLN A 156 -5.99 25.82 -13.92
CA GLN A 156 -7.29 26.06 -13.29
C GLN A 156 -7.51 25.28 -11.99
N SER A 157 -6.55 24.43 -11.62
CA SER A 157 -6.68 23.59 -10.44
C SER A 157 -6.08 24.24 -9.19
N GLU A 158 -6.33 23.63 -8.01
CA GLU A 158 -5.83 24.16 -6.75
C GLU A 158 -4.41 23.64 -6.45
N PRO A 159 -3.47 24.53 -6.03
CA PRO A 159 -2.15 24.09 -5.56
C PRO A 159 -2.26 23.15 -4.37
N GLY A 160 -1.25 22.29 -4.22
CA GLY A 160 -1.14 21.35 -3.13
C GLY A 160 -1.31 19.91 -3.58
N VAL A 161 -1.20 19.00 -2.62
CA VAL A 161 -1.25 17.57 -2.86
C VAL A 161 -2.47 16.93 -2.21
N ARG A 162 -3.04 15.94 -2.87
CA ARG A 162 -4.06 15.09 -2.28
C ARG A 162 -3.40 14.01 -1.45
N GLN A 163 -3.53 14.11 -0.14
CA GLN A 163 -2.91 13.18 0.81
C GLN A 163 -3.75 11.92 1.01
N THR A 164 -3.08 10.80 1.34
CA THR A 164 -3.73 9.51 1.61
C THR A 164 -4.55 9.47 2.90
N GLY A 165 -4.50 10.52 3.73
CA GLY A 165 -5.15 10.52 5.06
C GLY A 165 -4.45 9.63 6.10
N LEU A 166 -3.32 9.00 5.77
CA LEU A 166 -2.47 8.26 6.70
C LEU A 166 -1.50 9.19 7.43
N ARG A 167 -0.98 8.73 8.58
CA ARG A 167 0.04 9.44 9.37
C ARG A 167 1.34 9.75 8.62
N ILE A 168 1.58 9.07 7.50
CA ILE A 168 2.70 9.32 6.59
C ILE A 168 2.10 9.92 5.34
N PRO A 169 2.38 11.19 5.03
CA PRO A 169 1.86 11.84 3.84
C PRO A 169 2.57 11.23 2.61
N TYR A 170 1.88 10.35 1.94
CA TYR A 170 2.22 10.00 0.55
C TYR A 170 1.31 10.84 -0.34
N ASP A 171 1.90 11.52 -1.29
CA ASP A 171 1.16 12.32 -2.22
C ASP A 171 0.42 11.41 -3.21
N LEU A 172 -0.89 11.58 -3.30
CA LEU A 172 -1.72 10.84 -4.27
C LEU A 172 -1.74 11.50 -5.65
N THR A 173 -1.41 12.79 -5.68
CA THR A 173 -1.35 13.58 -6.89
C THR A 173 -0.04 14.36 -6.91
N VAL A 174 0.40 14.73 -8.10
CA VAL A 174 1.52 15.67 -8.25
C VAL A 174 1.09 17.02 -7.67
N ASP A 175 1.97 17.68 -6.91
CA ASP A 175 1.67 18.99 -6.32
C ASP A 175 1.22 19.97 -7.40
N GLY A 176 0.03 20.54 -7.24
CA GLY A 176 -0.54 21.48 -8.19
C GLY A 176 0.30 22.74 -8.35
N SER A 177 1.03 23.19 -7.31
CA SER A 177 1.97 24.31 -7.41
C SER A 177 3.12 23.98 -8.35
N TRP A 178 3.62 22.75 -8.32
CA TRP A 178 4.64 22.29 -9.26
C TRP A 178 4.07 22.18 -10.68
N VAL A 179 2.87 21.63 -10.86
CA VAL A 179 2.22 21.51 -12.18
C VAL A 179 2.06 22.87 -12.81
N MET A 180 1.62 23.86 -12.05
CA MET A 180 1.55 25.24 -12.49
C MET A 180 2.91 25.76 -12.97
N GLN A 181 3.98 25.49 -12.20
CA GLN A 181 5.34 25.90 -12.56
C GLN A 181 5.95 25.02 -13.65
N GLY A 182 5.73 23.70 -13.60
CA GLY A 182 6.33 22.69 -14.45
C GLY A 182 5.85 22.74 -15.90
N PHE A 183 4.61 23.18 -16.13
CA PHE A 183 4.10 23.49 -17.47
C PHE A 183 4.24 24.99 -17.81
N GLY A 184 5.14 25.71 -17.12
CA GLY A 184 5.58 27.06 -17.47
C GLY A 184 4.71 28.20 -16.96
N ALA A 185 3.76 27.97 -16.04
CA ALA A 185 2.85 29.02 -15.57
C ALA A 185 3.43 29.94 -14.47
N ARG A 186 4.77 29.98 -14.31
CA ARG A 186 5.41 30.77 -13.25
C ARG A 186 5.33 32.29 -13.48
N ASP A 187 5.31 32.72 -14.73
CA ASP A 187 5.28 34.14 -15.16
C ASP A 187 4.05 34.42 -16.04
N GLU A 188 2.88 33.89 -15.70
CA GLU A 188 1.61 34.05 -16.43
C GLU A 188 1.50 33.30 -17.76
N GLU A 189 2.56 32.68 -18.30
CA GLU A 189 2.55 31.96 -19.55
C GLU A 189 2.92 30.49 -19.41
N SER A 190 2.02 29.61 -19.85
CA SER A 190 2.27 28.18 -19.86
C SER A 190 3.12 27.74 -21.06
N ILE A 191 3.76 26.58 -21.01
CA ILE A 191 4.46 25.98 -22.15
C ILE A 191 3.53 25.89 -23.39
N PHE A 192 2.23 25.71 -23.18
CA PHE A 192 1.23 25.65 -24.25
C PHE A 192 1.12 27.00 -24.99
N GLN A 193 1.11 28.10 -24.24
CA GLN A 193 1.06 29.46 -24.80
C GLN A 193 2.35 29.83 -25.53
N GLU A 194 3.51 29.41 -25.00
CA GLU A 194 4.80 29.58 -25.67
C GLU A 194 4.86 28.78 -26.98
N LEU A 195 4.37 27.54 -26.99
CA LEU A 195 4.25 26.76 -28.22
C LEU A 195 3.29 27.40 -29.21
N ASP A 196 2.16 27.96 -28.76
CA ASP A 196 1.22 28.69 -29.60
C ASP A 196 1.85 29.93 -30.26
N LYS A 197 2.70 30.67 -29.54
CA LYS A 197 3.46 31.80 -30.09
C LYS A 197 4.46 31.36 -31.15
N VAL A 198 5.19 30.24 -30.92
CA VAL A 198 6.10 29.66 -31.91
C VAL A 198 5.34 29.25 -33.18
N ILE A 199 4.24 28.51 -32.99
CA ILE A 199 3.38 28.07 -34.11
C ILE A 199 2.83 29.27 -34.90
N GLY A 200 2.37 30.30 -34.18
CA GLY A 200 1.89 31.55 -34.80
C GLY A 200 2.96 32.27 -35.60
N ALA A 201 4.18 32.36 -35.07
CA ALA A 201 5.31 32.98 -35.76
C ALA A 201 5.73 32.23 -37.03
N LEU A 202 5.73 30.87 -36.98
CA LEU A 202 6.04 30.02 -38.12
C LEU A 202 5.01 30.17 -39.28
N ARG A 203 3.73 30.32 -38.94
CA ARG A 203 2.64 30.54 -39.93
C ARG A 203 2.55 31.96 -40.46
N GLY A 204 3.05 32.93 -39.67
CA GLY A 204 2.99 34.36 -40.00
C GLY A 204 4.29 34.89 -40.62
N ASN A 205 4.34 36.24 -40.71
CA ASN A 205 5.52 36.98 -41.18
C ASN A 205 6.28 37.65 -40.00
N GLY A 206 6.14 37.12 -38.77
CA GLY A 206 6.76 37.67 -37.56
C GLY A 206 8.23 37.27 -37.38
N ASP A 207 8.81 37.67 -36.22
CA ASP A 207 10.18 37.29 -35.83
C ASP A 207 10.23 35.79 -35.45
N VAL A 208 10.46 34.95 -36.47
CA VAL A 208 10.53 33.49 -36.32
C VAL A 208 11.73 33.07 -35.45
N ASP A 209 12.91 33.71 -35.66
CA ASP A 209 14.13 33.34 -34.89
C ASP A 209 13.96 33.68 -33.40
N GLY A 210 13.41 34.84 -33.07
CA GLY A 210 13.12 35.24 -31.70
C GLY A 210 12.08 34.35 -31.02
N ALA A 211 11.01 33.97 -31.74
CA ALA A 211 10.00 33.07 -31.22
C ALA A 211 10.57 31.67 -30.97
N LEU A 212 11.34 31.10 -31.90
CA LEU A 212 12.01 29.80 -31.72
C LEU A 212 12.98 29.82 -30.55
N LYS A 213 13.77 30.90 -30.36
CA LYS A 213 14.69 31.02 -29.18
C LYS A 213 13.94 31.01 -27.88
N ARG A 214 12.88 31.79 -27.73
CA ARG A 214 12.05 31.82 -26.52
C ARG A 214 11.38 30.47 -26.26
N GLY A 215 10.78 29.88 -27.31
CA GLY A 215 10.15 28.56 -27.22
C GLY A 215 11.13 27.47 -26.78
N MET A 216 12.35 27.41 -27.34
CA MET A 216 13.38 26.47 -26.91
C MET A 216 13.79 26.70 -25.46
N SER A 217 13.97 27.94 -25.02
CA SER A 217 14.31 28.25 -23.61
C SER A 217 13.19 27.79 -22.65
N SER A 218 11.93 28.02 -23.02
CA SER A 218 10.77 27.56 -22.24
C SER A 218 10.69 26.03 -22.20
N VAL A 219 10.94 25.36 -23.33
CA VAL A 219 11.02 23.88 -23.38
C VAL A 219 12.15 23.34 -22.48
N ASP A 220 13.37 23.95 -22.57
CA ASP A 220 14.50 23.51 -21.73
C ASP A 220 14.21 23.68 -20.22
N GLN A 221 13.56 24.78 -19.84
CA GLN A 221 13.13 25.00 -18.47
C GLN A 221 12.08 23.97 -18.02
N THR A 222 11.07 23.71 -18.85
CA THR A 222 10.02 22.73 -18.57
C THR A 222 10.59 21.31 -18.45
N LEU A 223 11.54 20.93 -19.33
CA LEU A 223 12.26 19.66 -19.25
C LEU A 223 13.01 19.50 -17.92
N GLY A 224 13.67 20.58 -17.45
CA GLY A 224 14.34 20.58 -16.15
C GLY A 224 13.37 20.33 -14.99
N LEU A 225 12.27 21.06 -14.98
CA LEU A 225 11.23 20.93 -13.93
C LEU A 225 10.55 19.55 -13.95
N MET A 226 10.22 19.01 -15.13
CA MET A 226 9.65 17.65 -15.23
C MET A 226 10.64 16.58 -14.76
N SER A 227 11.93 16.75 -15.07
CA SER A 227 12.97 15.82 -14.62
C SER A 227 13.17 15.88 -13.11
N GLU A 228 13.12 17.07 -12.50
CA GLU A 228 13.15 17.25 -11.06
C GLU A 228 11.97 16.55 -10.38
N GLN A 229 10.77 16.74 -10.91
CA GLN A 229 9.57 16.10 -10.37
C GLN A 229 9.59 14.58 -10.49
N ARG A 230 10.10 14.03 -11.60
CA ARG A 230 10.32 12.59 -11.71
C ARG A 230 11.28 12.06 -10.64
N SER A 231 12.33 12.82 -10.33
CA SER A 231 13.26 12.47 -9.26
C SER A 231 12.58 12.45 -7.89
N ILE A 232 11.72 13.44 -7.59
CA ILE A 232 10.94 13.50 -6.35
C ILE A 232 9.98 12.32 -6.25
N LEU A 233 9.24 12.00 -7.32
CA LEU A 233 8.35 10.84 -7.35
C LEU A 233 9.13 9.53 -7.16
N GLY A 234 10.30 9.40 -7.78
CA GLY A 234 11.20 8.26 -7.60
C GLY A 234 11.64 8.10 -6.14
N GLU A 235 12.04 9.19 -5.47
CA GLU A 235 12.39 9.19 -4.06
C GLU A 235 11.22 8.78 -3.17
N GLN A 236 10.02 9.32 -3.42
CA GLN A 236 8.81 8.95 -2.68
C GLN A 236 8.46 7.46 -2.84
N MET A 237 8.57 6.90 -4.06
CA MET A 237 8.38 5.47 -4.29
C MET A 237 9.42 4.63 -3.54
N HIS A 238 10.67 5.05 -3.49
CA HIS A 238 11.72 4.37 -2.70
C HIS A 238 11.43 4.41 -1.19
N MET A 239 10.90 5.53 -0.67
CA MET A 239 10.47 5.60 0.73
C MET A 239 9.31 4.64 1.03
N ILE A 240 8.35 4.51 0.12
CA ILE A 240 7.27 3.53 0.22
C ILE A 240 7.85 2.11 0.26
N ASP A 241 8.77 1.77 -0.63
CA ASP A 241 9.41 0.45 -0.67
C ASP A 241 10.19 0.14 0.62
N ALA A 242 10.87 1.12 1.17
CA ALA A 242 11.57 0.98 2.45
C ALA A 242 10.58 0.74 3.60
N ARG A 243 9.47 1.48 3.62
CA ARG A 243 8.41 1.30 4.61
C ARG A 243 7.73 -0.06 4.50
N GLU A 244 7.46 -0.53 3.28
CA GLU A 244 6.86 -1.84 3.01
C GLU A 244 7.76 -2.98 3.52
N ARG A 245 9.07 -2.90 3.31
CA ARG A 245 10.04 -3.86 3.87
C ARG A 245 10.01 -3.87 5.40
N LEU A 246 9.95 -2.68 6.03
CA LEU A 246 9.87 -2.58 7.49
C LEU A 246 8.58 -3.20 8.03
N LEU A 247 7.43 -2.92 7.41
CA LEU A 247 6.15 -3.51 7.79
C LEU A 247 6.15 -5.03 7.60
N SER A 248 6.73 -5.54 6.52
CA SER A 248 6.84 -6.97 6.25
C SER A 248 7.70 -7.69 7.28
N SER A 249 8.82 -7.09 7.72
CA SER A 249 9.63 -7.65 8.82
C SER A 249 8.89 -7.61 10.16
N GLY A 250 8.10 -6.56 10.41
CA GLY A 250 7.23 -6.45 11.58
C GLY A 250 6.13 -7.53 11.59
N GLU A 251 5.51 -7.79 10.44
CA GLU A 251 4.52 -8.86 10.28
C GLU A 251 5.10 -10.24 10.58
N LEU A 252 6.30 -10.54 10.07
CA LEU A 252 6.98 -11.80 10.36
C LEU A 252 7.24 -11.94 11.86
N SER A 253 7.72 -10.90 12.52
CA SER A 253 7.96 -10.88 13.97
C SER A 253 6.67 -11.03 14.77
N ALA A 254 5.56 -10.43 14.32
CA ALA A 254 4.25 -10.56 14.94
C ALA A 254 3.67 -11.96 14.73
N ALA A 255 3.85 -12.56 13.55
CA ALA A 255 3.44 -13.94 13.25
C ALA A 255 4.20 -14.93 14.13
N GLN A 256 5.52 -14.77 14.32
CA GLN A 256 6.31 -15.59 15.19
C GLN A 256 5.84 -15.50 16.65
N ARG A 257 5.65 -14.29 17.18
CA ARG A 257 5.12 -14.10 18.55
C ARG A 257 3.73 -14.71 18.72
N ARG A 258 2.87 -14.61 17.72
CA ARG A 258 1.55 -15.25 17.77
C ARG A 258 1.68 -16.77 17.79
N SER A 259 2.57 -17.34 16.97
CA SER A 259 2.88 -18.77 16.98
C SER A 259 3.38 -19.22 18.35
N ASP A 260 4.33 -18.51 18.94
CA ASP A 260 4.88 -18.81 20.26
C ASP A 260 3.79 -18.78 21.37
N LEU A 261 2.80 -17.90 21.24
CA LEU A 261 1.70 -17.75 22.19
C LEU A 261 0.57 -18.78 21.99
N MET A 262 0.28 -19.15 20.75
CA MET A 262 -0.93 -19.90 20.40
C MET A 262 -0.67 -21.33 19.98
N ASP A 263 0.43 -21.61 19.29
CA ASP A 263 0.64 -22.91 18.69
C ASP A 263 1.00 -23.95 19.74
N THR A 264 0.49 -25.17 19.52
CA THR A 264 0.69 -26.29 20.43
C THR A 264 1.93 -27.09 20.02
N ASP A 265 2.69 -27.58 21.00
CA ASP A 265 3.69 -28.60 20.78
C ASP A 265 3.00 -29.98 20.72
N TYR A 266 2.90 -30.50 19.50
CA TYR A 266 2.26 -31.81 19.27
C TYR A 266 2.97 -32.95 20.00
N ALA A 267 4.29 -32.91 20.20
CA ALA A 267 5.03 -33.95 20.89
C ALA A 267 4.66 -33.95 22.39
N GLU A 268 4.58 -32.74 22.98
CA GLU A 268 4.16 -32.62 24.39
C GLU A 268 2.70 -33.04 24.56
N VAL A 269 1.80 -32.58 23.69
CA VAL A 269 0.37 -32.89 23.80
C VAL A 269 0.10 -34.38 23.60
N LEU A 270 0.70 -35.06 22.62
CA LEU A 270 0.51 -36.49 22.39
C LEU A 270 1.07 -37.34 23.54
N SER A 271 2.26 -36.96 24.01
CA SER A 271 2.87 -37.59 25.20
C SER A 271 1.99 -37.41 26.45
N GLY A 272 1.44 -36.19 26.62
CA GLY A 272 0.49 -35.87 27.69
C GLY A 272 -0.79 -36.71 27.63
N ILE A 273 -1.39 -36.86 26.45
CA ILE A 273 -2.59 -37.70 26.25
C ILE A 273 -2.29 -39.14 26.65
N GLN A 274 -1.17 -39.72 26.17
CA GLN A 274 -0.80 -41.11 26.50
C GLN A 274 -0.57 -41.31 28.00
N SER A 275 0.16 -40.40 28.65
CA SER A 275 0.42 -40.45 30.09
C SER A 275 -0.88 -40.33 30.90
N ARG A 276 -1.78 -39.42 30.53
CA ARG A 276 -3.06 -39.22 31.20
C ARG A 276 -4.03 -40.41 30.98
N ASP A 277 -4.01 -41.02 29.79
CA ASP A 277 -4.82 -42.21 29.52
C ASP A 277 -4.35 -43.41 30.38
N MET A 278 -3.04 -43.62 30.53
CA MET A 278 -2.50 -44.63 31.45
C MET A 278 -2.89 -44.33 32.91
N ALA A 279 -2.79 -43.09 33.34
CA ALA A 279 -3.19 -42.71 34.71
C ALA A 279 -4.69 -42.91 34.95
N LEU A 280 -5.53 -42.56 33.95
CA LEU A 280 -6.97 -42.80 34.01
C LEU A 280 -7.32 -44.28 34.15
N ARG A 281 -6.69 -45.15 33.35
CA ARG A 281 -6.89 -46.63 33.45
C ARG A 281 -6.46 -47.15 34.82
N ALA A 282 -5.31 -46.72 35.36
CA ALA A 282 -4.85 -47.09 36.67
C ALA A 282 -5.83 -46.62 37.76
N ALA A 283 -6.34 -45.39 37.69
CA ALA A 283 -7.33 -44.88 38.65
C ALA A 283 -8.64 -45.67 38.61
N MET A 284 -9.16 -46.01 37.40
CA MET A 284 -10.34 -46.85 37.25
C MET A 284 -10.15 -48.24 37.81
N GLN A 285 -8.97 -48.86 37.60
CA GLN A 285 -8.64 -50.18 38.15
C GLN A 285 -8.57 -50.15 39.66
N THR A 286 -7.91 -49.17 40.26
CA THR A 286 -7.83 -48.98 41.72
C THR A 286 -9.22 -48.74 42.30
N TYR A 287 -10.05 -47.90 41.67
CA TYR A 287 -11.43 -47.67 42.10
C TYR A 287 -12.24 -48.92 42.08
N SER A 288 -12.13 -49.78 41.05
CA SER A 288 -12.82 -51.07 40.94
C SER A 288 -12.39 -52.04 41.99
N GLN A 289 -11.09 -52.13 42.33
CA GLN A 289 -10.57 -53.01 43.40
C GLN A 289 -11.09 -52.60 44.79
N VAL A 290 -11.00 -51.29 45.12
CA VAL A 290 -11.48 -50.75 46.38
C VAL A 290 -13.00 -50.90 46.54
N SER A 291 -13.75 -50.71 45.45
CA SER A 291 -15.20 -50.87 45.41
C SER A 291 -15.61 -52.32 45.68
N ARG A 292 -14.84 -53.33 45.20
CA ARG A 292 -15.07 -54.76 45.48
C ARG A 292 -14.78 -55.13 46.94
N LEU A 293 -13.69 -54.60 47.50
CA LEU A 293 -13.36 -54.84 48.89
C LEU A 293 -14.43 -54.32 49.87
N SER A 294 -15.02 -53.17 49.57
CA SER A 294 -16.10 -52.55 50.37
C SER A 294 -17.42 -53.33 50.29
N MET A 295 -17.67 -54.18 49.27
CA MET A 295 -18.87 -55.00 49.14
C MET A 295 -18.70 -56.35 49.96
N PHE A 296 -17.48 -56.82 50.07
CA PHE A 296 -17.22 -58.05 50.84
C PHE A 296 -17.23 -57.84 52.38
N ASP A 297 -17.03 -56.62 52.89
CA ASP A 297 -17.18 -56.26 54.30
C ASP A 297 -18.66 -56.14 54.76
N TYR A 298 -19.63 -56.38 53.88
CA TYR A 298 -21.06 -56.24 54.15
C TYR A 298 -21.82 -57.58 54.10
N LEU A 299 -21.13 -58.67 53.80
CA LEU A 299 -21.62 -60.04 53.88
C LEU A 299 -21.05 -60.76 55.12
#